data_f748933f932e3879f1686f42975fc702
#
_entry.id   f748933f932e3879f1686f42975fc702
#
_cell.length_a   1.000
_cell.length_b   1.000
_cell.length_c   1.000
_cell.angle_alpha   90.00
_cell.angle_beta   90.00
_cell.angle_gamma   90.00
#
_symmetry.space_group_name_H-M   'P 1'
#
loop_
_entity.id
_entity.type
_entity.pdbx_description
1 polymer ?
#
loop_
_entity_poly.entity_id
_entity_poly.type
_entity_poly.pdbx_seq_one_letter_code
_entity_poly.pdbx_strand_id
1 'polypeptide(L)'
;MTILRTVLVVDDEATIRDGLKHMIRWEQEGFRLLGDAANGQEALALIHELNPDIVITDLKMPQMDGLQLTTIIQQQYPEVHFLVLSSYDDFQYVSQSFRNGAVDYLLKPTLTPTLLLKTLHNITQKLSHTKGSVTEETQLQESLNRYLAGYEEPLAPLADYLALDQSQQQAQILTTNFSGFRANDQLLHALTEFTQSQPQVKTLFFQTSNKDAGLVISYPEGTDVYSSLKETLEQLRFTEPDAFFTLSVPFQKIEQLRDHFVTLKAKSQGQSFFYKRQRLVPEQELFLYIESDRFDTKKFLRALLDNNFLLGITRIEEYFNDMILSNVDPTFLKQQASSIFYTLLSRLEEEFPTAPRFSRLKAEFLHAIGHVQYLEDFSDLLLATIDDIRQQLTTLSPLDEDDLLVAIQRFIQDNYTKSLSLSELAETFHFSYTYLSAFLSAKLKMSFSEYVKKTRLDKAKELLTQSDLNLSEISEAVGYSDISYFSRIFKKECQVTPSKYRRLNQL
;
A
#
# COMPACT_ATOMS: atom_id res chain seq x y z
N MET A 1 -0.15 25.00 43.44
CA MET A 1 0.71 23.85 43.68
C MET A 1 0.27 22.75 42.73
N THR A 2 1.10 22.37 41.79
CA THR A 2 0.79 21.26 40.87
C THR A 2 0.79 19.97 41.68
N ILE A 3 -0.30 19.22 41.71
CA ILE A 3 -0.39 17.94 42.42
C ILE A 3 0.45 16.95 41.60
N LEU A 4 1.58 16.46 42.20
CA LEU A 4 2.41 15.45 41.58
C LEU A 4 1.69 14.10 41.61
N ARG A 5 1.73 13.36 40.50
CA ARG A 5 1.21 11.99 40.42
C ARG A 5 2.20 11.00 41.02
N THR A 6 1.72 10.10 41.83
CA THR A 6 2.55 9.16 42.58
C THR A 6 2.76 7.86 41.83
N VAL A 7 4.00 7.37 41.82
CA VAL A 7 4.41 6.19 41.01
C VAL A 7 5.13 5.17 41.91
N LEU A 8 4.80 3.89 41.75
CA LEU A 8 5.50 2.74 42.34
C LEU A 8 6.12 1.91 41.21
N VAL A 9 7.37 1.49 41.38
CA VAL A 9 8.08 0.62 40.42
C VAL A 9 8.19 -0.78 40.97
N VAL A 10 7.88 -1.82 40.15
CA VAL A 10 7.90 -3.24 40.53
C VAL A 10 8.65 -4.04 39.47
N ASP A 11 9.79 -4.61 39.83
CA ASP A 11 10.61 -5.45 38.95
C ASP A 11 11.52 -6.32 39.82
N ASP A 12 11.76 -7.57 39.46
CA ASP A 12 12.64 -8.43 40.26
C ASP A 12 14.11 -8.09 40.06
N GLU A 13 14.49 -7.48 38.92
CA GLU A 13 15.82 -7.05 38.60
C GLU A 13 16.15 -5.70 39.27
N ALA A 14 17.05 -5.68 40.27
CA ALA A 14 17.46 -4.46 40.94
C ALA A 14 18.07 -3.42 39.98
N THR A 15 18.75 -3.85 38.92
CA THR A 15 19.33 -3.00 37.90
C THR A 15 18.29 -2.25 37.10
N ILE A 16 17.14 -2.87 36.80
CA ILE A 16 16.02 -2.24 36.12
C ILE A 16 15.32 -1.23 37.03
N ARG A 17 15.07 -1.62 38.30
CA ARG A 17 14.48 -0.69 39.28
C ARG A 17 15.34 0.56 39.47
N ASP A 18 16.68 0.38 39.64
CA ASP A 18 17.59 1.51 39.77
C ASP A 18 17.70 2.33 38.50
N GLY A 19 17.70 1.68 37.36
CA GLY A 19 17.64 2.35 36.05
C GLY A 19 16.41 3.24 35.91
N LEU A 20 15.22 2.74 36.22
CA LEU A 20 13.96 3.49 36.16
C LEU A 20 13.95 4.67 37.15
N LYS A 21 14.46 4.50 38.39
CA LYS A 21 14.56 5.59 39.38
C LYS A 21 15.37 6.78 38.87
N HIS A 22 16.40 6.53 38.06
CA HIS A 22 17.34 7.56 37.60
C HIS A 22 17.10 7.97 36.15
N MET A 23 16.15 7.30 35.42
CA MET A 23 15.91 7.49 34.00
C MET A 23 15.36 8.89 33.67
N ILE A 24 14.52 9.43 34.54
CA ILE A 24 13.90 10.76 34.41
C ILE A 24 14.00 11.55 35.71
N ARG A 25 13.81 12.86 35.63
CA ARG A 25 13.69 13.72 36.82
C ARG A 25 12.25 13.79 37.27
N TRP A 26 11.77 12.75 37.96
CA TRP A 26 10.36 12.52 38.27
C TRP A 26 9.59 13.76 38.73
N GLU A 27 10.10 14.50 39.73
CA GLU A 27 9.39 15.67 40.27
C GLU A 27 9.32 16.84 39.28
N GLN A 28 10.35 17.03 38.44
CA GLN A 28 10.34 18.07 37.40
C GLN A 28 9.35 17.77 36.28
N GLU A 29 9.09 16.48 36.05
CA GLU A 29 8.17 15.99 35.02
C GLU A 29 6.73 15.78 35.55
N GLY A 30 6.42 16.20 36.77
CA GLY A 30 5.07 16.12 37.34
C GLY A 30 4.75 14.81 38.06
N PHE A 31 5.73 13.95 38.32
CA PHE A 31 5.56 12.68 39.01
C PHE A 31 6.37 12.63 40.31
N ARG A 32 5.95 11.78 41.24
CA ARG A 32 6.66 11.50 42.48
C ARG A 32 6.80 9.99 42.65
N LEU A 33 8.04 9.52 42.65
CA LEU A 33 8.33 8.12 42.91
C LEU A 33 8.20 7.84 44.42
N LEU A 34 7.29 6.90 44.79
CA LEU A 34 7.02 6.54 46.17
C LEU A 34 7.98 5.46 46.71
N GLY A 35 8.43 4.59 45.81
CA GLY A 35 9.30 3.47 46.16
C GLY A 35 9.42 2.45 45.05
N ASP A 36 10.01 1.32 45.36
CA ASP A 36 10.14 0.16 44.50
C ASP A 36 9.92 -1.15 45.27
N ALA A 37 9.50 -2.20 44.53
CA ALA A 37 9.31 -3.55 45.06
C ALA A 37 9.99 -4.57 44.14
N ALA A 38 10.44 -5.69 44.73
CA ALA A 38 11.11 -6.75 43.98
C ALA A 38 10.18 -7.87 43.50
N ASN A 39 8.92 -7.86 43.90
CA ASN A 39 7.89 -8.85 43.51
C ASN A 39 6.47 -8.31 43.79
N GLY A 40 5.46 -9.01 43.31
CA GLY A 40 4.08 -8.60 43.46
C GLY A 40 3.57 -8.59 44.91
N GLN A 41 4.11 -9.41 45.84
CA GLN A 41 3.70 -9.39 47.23
C GLN A 41 4.18 -8.14 47.96
N GLU A 42 5.45 -7.76 47.78
CA GLU A 42 5.99 -6.50 48.29
C GLU A 42 5.22 -5.31 47.69
N ALA A 43 4.95 -5.36 46.39
CA ALA A 43 4.17 -4.32 45.70
C ALA A 43 2.78 -4.14 46.31
N LEU A 44 2.04 -5.22 46.58
CA LEU A 44 0.71 -5.12 47.21
C LEU A 44 0.76 -4.48 48.60
N ALA A 45 1.78 -4.82 49.41
CA ALA A 45 1.95 -4.20 50.71
C ALA A 45 2.18 -2.69 50.58
N LEU A 46 3.03 -2.26 49.65
CA LEU A 46 3.30 -0.85 49.38
C LEU A 46 2.10 -0.13 48.74
N ILE A 47 1.34 -0.79 47.88
CA ILE A 47 0.12 -0.24 47.30
C ILE A 47 -0.91 0.05 48.39
N HIS A 48 -1.06 -0.87 49.33
CA HIS A 48 -1.98 -0.71 50.46
C HIS A 48 -1.57 0.46 51.40
N GLU A 49 -0.24 0.60 51.61
CA GLU A 49 0.28 1.65 52.51
C GLU A 49 0.37 3.01 51.86
N LEU A 50 0.83 3.09 50.58
CA LEU A 50 1.21 4.35 49.96
C LEU A 50 0.14 4.87 48.96
N ASN A 51 -0.79 4.01 48.57
CA ASN A 51 -1.86 4.31 47.61
C ASN A 51 -1.38 5.08 46.36
N PRO A 52 -0.47 4.48 45.52
CA PRO A 52 0.08 5.13 44.35
C PRO A 52 -0.98 5.39 43.28
N ASP A 53 -0.83 6.46 42.49
CA ASP A 53 -1.68 6.70 41.30
C ASP A 53 -1.34 5.73 40.17
N ILE A 54 -0.05 5.39 40.02
CA ILE A 54 0.45 4.55 38.91
C ILE A 54 1.43 3.50 39.46
N VAL A 55 1.29 2.24 38.99
CA VAL A 55 2.23 1.16 39.24
C VAL A 55 2.87 0.75 37.91
N ILE A 56 4.20 0.80 37.84
CA ILE A 56 4.97 0.26 36.72
C ILE A 56 5.46 -1.12 37.12
N THR A 57 5.02 -2.19 36.44
CA THR A 57 5.31 -3.57 36.85
C THR A 57 5.88 -4.41 35.74
N ASP A 58 6.87 -5.26 36.05
CA ASP A 58 7.23 -6.38 35.18
C ASP A 58 6.16 -7.46 35.22
N LEU A 59 6.12 -8.29 34.19
CA LEU A 59 5.21 -9.46 34.08
C LEU A 59 5.77 -10.68 34.78
N LYS A 60 7.05 -10.96 34.66
CA LYS A 60 7.68 -12.18 35.16
C LYS A 60 8.51 -11.89 36.42
N MET A 61 7.93 -12.16 37.57
CA MET A 61 8.57 -11.96 38.86
C MET A 61 8.36 -13.20 39.76
N PRO A 62 9.30 -13.48 40.69
CA PRO A 62 9.14 -14.56 41.63
C PRO A 62 8.03 -14.27 42.66
N GLN A 63 7.50 -15.32 43.30
CA GLN A 63 6.49 -15.31 44.37
C GLN A 63 5.09 -14.89 43.86
N MET A 64 4.93 -13.68 43.33
CA MET A 64 3.73 -13.18 42.68
C MET A 64 4.14 -12.45 41.41
N ASP A 65 3.68 -12.95 40.27
CA ASP A 65 3.95 -12.37 38.98
C ASP A 65 3.12 -11.10 38.73
N GLY A 66 3.51 -10.33 37.71
CA GLY A 66 2.83 -9.08 37.35
C GLY A 66 1.39 -9.27 36.90
N LEU A 67 1.04 -10.44 36.32
CA LEU A 67 -0.31 -10.73 35.90
C LEU A 67 -1.24 -10.96 37.10
N GLN A 68 -0.78 -11.68 38.10
CA GLN A 68 -1.50 -11.87 39.36
C GLN A 68 -1.65 -10.54 40.11
N LEU A 69 -0.57 -9.73 40.17
CA LEU A 69 -0.57 -8.42 40.76
C LEU A 69 -1.63 -7.49 40.09
N THR A 70 -1.61 -7.41 38.75
CA THR A 70 -2.57 -6.56 38.02
C THR A 70 -4.01 -7.01 38.20
N THR A 71 -4.27 -8.33 38.31
CA THR A 71 -5.60 -8.87 38.59
C THR A 71 -6.10 -8.42 39.96
N ILE A 72 -5.23 -8.45 40.97
CA ILE A 72 -5.59 -8.02 42.34
C ILE A 72 -5.78 -6.49 42.40
N ILE A 73 -4.91 -5.72 41.74
CA ILE A 73 -5.05 -4.25 41.67
C ILE A 73 -6.40 -3.88 41.07
N GLN A 74 -6.79 -4.49 39.95
CA GLN A 74 -8.06 -4.21 39.30
C GLN A 74 -9.26 -4.50 40.17
N GLN A 75 -9.22 -5.55 41.00
CA GLN A 75 -10.34 -5.96 41.87
C GLN A 75 -10.42 -5.16 43.15
N GLN A 76 -9.27 -4.83 43.77
CA GLN A 76 -9.21 -4.27 45.12
C GLN A 76 -8.82 -2.79 45.16
N TYR A 77 -8.15 -2.30 44.12
CA TYR A 77 -7.62 -0.92 44.02
C TYR A 77 -7.94 -0.29 42.66
N PRO A 78 -9.22 -0.12 42.31
CA PRO A 78 -9.63 0.33 40.98
C PRO A 78 -9.11 1.72 40.58
N GLU A 79 -8.71 2.52 41.57
CA GLU A 79 -8.12 3.86 41.37
C GLU A 79 -6.64 3.82 40.98
N VAL A 80 -5.96 2.65 41.13
CA VAL A 80 -4.56 2.47 40.82
C VAL A 80 -4.41 2.02 39.37
N HIS A 81 -3.70 2.78 38.59
CA HIS A 81 -3.44 2.45 37.19
C HIS A 81 -2.10 1.76 37.05
N PHE A 82 -1.97 0.84 36.10
CA PHE A 82 -0.71 0.15 35.92
C PHE A 82 -0.21 0.16 34.51
N LEU A 83 1.11 0.31 34.39
CA LEU A 83 1.90 0.24 33.18
C LEU A 83 2.76 -1.01 33.23
N VAL A 84 2.66 -1.86 32.21
CA VAL A 84 3.40 -3.11 32.14
C VAL A 84 4.74 -2.92 31.44
N LEU A 85 5.84 -3.42 32.03
CA LEU A 85 7.11 -3.60 31.38
C LEU A 85 7.25 -5.06 30.92
N SER A 86 7.74 -5.30 29.69
CA SER A 86 7.79 -6.65 29.12
C SER A 86 9.09 -6.87 28.33
N SER A 87 9.56 -8.11 28.31
CA SER A 87 10.59 -8.59 27.38
C SER A 87 9.97 -9.04 26.06
N TYR A 88 10.76 -9.22 24.98
CA TYR A 88 10.27 -9.60 23.64
C TYR A 88 9.47 -10.92 23.59
N ASP A 89 9.73 -11.85 24.50
CA ASP A 89 9.15 -13.19 24.50
C ASP A 89 7.75 -13.28 25.19
N ASP A 90 7.22 -12.17 25.68
CA ASP A 90 6.05 -12.15 26.59
C ASP A 90 4.73 -11.79 25.91
N PHE A 91 4.62 -11.86 24.58
CA PHE A 91 3.44 -11.41 23.84
C PHE A 91 2.10 -11.98 24.33
N GLN A 92 2.06 -13.24 24.76
CA GLN A 92 0.84 -13.85 25.33
C GLN A 92 0.43 -13.21 26.66
N TYR A 93 1.40 -12.89 27.51
CA TYR A 93 1.18 -12.26 28.82
C TYR A 93 0.78 -10.80 28.71
N VAL A 94 1.36 -10.07 27.74
CA VAL A 94 0.96 -8.70 27.42
C VAL A 94 -0.52 -8.63 27.01
N SER A 95 -0.97 -9.54 26.15
CA SER A 95 -2.39 -9.62 25.75
C SER A 95 -3.32 -9.89 26.92
N GLN A 96 -2.89 -10.66 27.90
CA GLN A 96 -3.67 -10.99 29.09
C GLN A 96 -3.68 -9.85 30.12
N SER A 97 -2.58 -9.09 30.24
CA SER A 97 -2.53 -7.91 31.11
C SER A 97 -3.44 -6.78 30.63
N PHE A 98 -3.64 -6.62 29.33
CA PHE A 98 -4.64 -5.69 28.79
C PHE A 98 -6.08 -6.11 29.16
N ARG A 99 -6.38 -7.42 29.17
CA ARG A 99 -7.68 -7.93 29.67
C ARG A 99 -7.89 -7.62 31.15
N ASN A 100 -6.81 -7.51 31.91
CA ASN A 100 -6.82 -7.14 33.32
C ASN A 100 -6.74 -5.61 33.54
N GLY A 101 -6.97 -4.79 32.50
CA GLY A 101 -7.07 -3.33 32.66
C GLY A 101 -5.73 -2.57 32.64
N ALA A 102 -4.62 -3.17 32.11
CA ALA A 102 -3.40 -2.42 31.87
C ALA A 102 -3.69 -1.22 30.96
N VAL A 103 -3.26 -0.04 31.39
CA VAL A 103 -3.50 1.19 30.63
C VAL A 103 -2.58 1.26 29.42
N ASP A 104 -1.34 0.72 29.53
CA ASP A 104 -0.36 0.66 28.44
C ASP A 104 0.74 -0.36 28.75
N TYR A 105 1.63 -0.64 27.79
CA TYR A 105 2.82 -1.48 27.99
C TYR A 105 4.04 -0.90 27.29
N LEU A 106 5.23 -1.20 27.82
CA LEU A 106 6.51 -0.84 27.24
C LEU A 106 7.44 -2.05 27.16
N LEU A 107 8.20 -2.15 26.08
CA LEU A 107 9.23 -3.17 25.93
C LEU A 107 10.53 -2.71 26.62
N LYS A 108 11.05 -3.50 27.55
CA LYS A 108 12.32 -3.21 28.27
C LYS A 108 13.47 -2.84 27.33
N PRO A 109 13.72 -3.57 26.18
CA PRO A 109 14.82 -3.26 25.28
C PRO A 109 14.71 -1.94 24.52
N THR A 110 13.51 -1.41 24.35
CA THR A 110 13.25 -0.14 23.64
C THR A 110 12.90 1.01 24.57
N LEU A 111 12.99 0.80 25.88
CA LEU A 111 12.66 1.78 26.90
C LEU A 111 13.62 2.97 26.85
N THR A 112 13.10 4.15 26.63
CA THR A 112 13.83 5.42 26.66
C THR A 112 13.14 6.41 27.58
N PRO A 113 13.87 7.43 28.12
CA PRO A 113 13.27 8.48 28.94
C PRO A 113 12.06 9.16 28.28
N THR A 114 12.18 9.46 26.99
CA THR A 114 11.11 10.12 26.21
C THR A 114 9.88 9.24 26.08
N LEU A 115 10.06 7.94 25.83
CA LEU A 115 8.96 6.99 25.68
C LEU A 115 8.25 6.77 27.03
N LEU A 116 9.00 6.61 28.11
CA LEU A 116 8.46 6.48 29.46
C LEU A 116 7.61 7.70 29.83
N LEU A 117 8.15 8.92 29.64
CA LEU A 117 7.45 10.17 29.93
C LEU A 117 6.18 10.32 29.11
N LYS A 118 6.25 10.05 27.80
CA LYS A 118 5.07 10.10 26.91
C LYS A 118 3.96 9.17 27.41
N THR A 119 4.32 7.94 27.79
CA THR A 119 3.36 6.96 28.30
C THR A 119 2.75 7.36 29.64
N LEU A 120 3.58 7.84 30.58
CA LEU A 120 3.11 8.33 31.87
C LEU A 120 2.18 9.54 31.73
N HIS A 121 2.48 10.48 30.84
CA HIS A 121 1.60 11.61 30.57
C HIS A 121 0.28 11.19 29.93
N ASN A 122 0.28 10.20 29.02
CA ASN A 122 -0.94 9.62 28.47
C ASN A 122 -1.83 8.98 29.56
N ILE A 123 -1.20 8.27 30.52
CA ILE A 123 -1.91 7.70 31.67
C ILE A 123 -2.53 8.83 32.51
N THR A 124 -1.79 9.91 32.79
CA THR A 124 -2.29 11.04 33.60
C THR A 124 -3.39 11.84 32.91
N GLN A 125 -3.38 11.96 31.60
CA GLN A 125 -4.47 12.56 30.84
C GLN A 125 -5.75 11.72 31.00
N LYS A 126 -5.65 10.40 30.86
CA LYS A 126 -6.78 9.48 31.15
C LYS A 126 -7.28 9.62 32.57
N LEU A 127 -6.40 9.75 33.57
CA LEU A 127 -6.72 10.00 34.98
C LEU A 127 -7.46 11.34 35.23
N SER A 128 -7.14 12.39 34.47
CA SER A 128 -7.77 13.70 34.58
C SER A 128 -9.22 13.65 34.11
N HIS A 129 -9.53 12.80 33.16
CA HIS A 129 -10.88 12.55 32.68
C HIS A 129 -11.73 11.68 33.62
N THR A 130 -11.11 10.89 34.52
CA THR A 130 -11.81 9.98 35.45
C THR A 130 -12.31 10.70 36.73
N LYS A 131 -11.79 11.87 37.07
CA LYS A 131 -12.26 12.70 38.21
C LYS A 131 -13.35 13.73 37.87
N GLY A 132 -13.62 13.95 36.56
CA GLY A 132 -14.87 14.60 36.12
C GLY A 132 -15.86 13.49 35.78
N SER A 133 -17.11 13.61 36.19
CA SER A 133 -18.21 12.69 35.92
C SER A 133 -18.04 12.00 34.57
N VAL A 134 -17.95 10.65 34.56
CA VAL A 134 -17.96 9.86 33.31
C VAL A 134 -19.20 10.33 32.55
N THR A 135 -18.99 11.03 31.45
CA THR A 135 -20.12 11.52 30.65
C THR A 135 -20.80 10.28 30.03
N GLU A 136 -22.10 10.35 29.88
CA GLU A 136 -22.89 9.31 29.22
C GLU A 136 -22.24 8.90 27.86
N GLU A 137 -21.71 9.88 27.15
CA GLU A 137 -20.99 9.67 25.90
C GLU A 137 -19.71 8.81 26.06
N THR A 138 -18.95 8.98 27.14
CA THR A 138 -17.74 8.17 27.41
C THR A 138 -18.10 6.70 27.66
N GLN A 139 -19.18 6.44 28.40
CA GLN A 139 -19.67 5.08 28.62
C GLN A 139 -20.15 4.43 27.34
N LEU A 140 -20.84 5.18 26.48
CA LEU A 140 -21.28 4.72 25.18
C LEU A 140 -20.11 4.40 24.24
N GLN A 141 -19.04 5.23 24.25
CA GLN A 141 -17.82 4.95 23.48
C GLN A 141 -17.13 3.66 23.94
N GLU A 142 -17.04 3.42 25.24
CA GLU A 142 -16.46 2.17 25.77
C GLU A 142 -17.30 0.95 25.39
N SER A 143 -18.63 1.03 25.52
CA SER A 143 -19.55 -0.03 25.09
C SER A 143 -19.43 -0.28 23.58
N LEU A 144 -19.37 0.75 22.76
CA LEU A 144 -19.17 0.65 21.31
C LEU A 144 -17.85 -0.04 20.99
N ASN A 145 -16.75 0.36 21.64
CA ASN A 145 -15.43 -0.22 21.41
C ASN A 145 -15.43 -1.74 21.72
N ARG A 146 -16.03 -2.13 22.83
CA ARG A 146 -16.15 -3.53 23.24
C ARG A 146 -17.01 -4.32 22.26
N TYR A 147 -18.16 -3.74 21.86
CA TYR A 147 -19.04 -4.35 20.87
C TYR A 147 -18.32 -4.61 19.54
N LEU A 148 -17.62 -3.61 19.00
CA LEU A 148 -16.85 -3.73 17.73
C LEU A 148 -15.67 -4.70 17.88
N ALA A 149 -15.10 -4.83 19.07
CA ALA A 149 -14.04 -5.81 19.36
C ALA A 149 -14.55 -7.27 19.50
N GLY A 150 -15.87 -7.50 19.43
CA GLY A 150 -16.47 -8.84 19.45
C GLY A 150 -17.11 -9.26 20.76
N TYR A 151 -17.13 -8.40 21.79
CA TYR A 151 -17.81 -8.70 23.05
C TYR A 151 -19.34 -8.51 22.93
N GLU A 152 -20.08 -9.21 23.78
CA GLU A 152 -21.52 -8.97 23.93
C GLU A 152 -21.73 -7.72 24.78
N GLU A 153 -22.49 -6.78 24.25
CA GLU A 153 -22.83 -5.50 24.91
C GLU A 153 -24.32 -5.20 24.71
N PRO A 154 -24.98 -4.54 25.68
CA PRO A 154 -26.34 -4.05 25.50
C PRO A 154 -26.37 -2.98 24.39
N LEU A 155 -27.14 -3.22 23.33
CA LEU A 155 -27.22 -2.31 22.17
C LEU A 155 -28.24 -1.18 22.32
N ALA A 156 -29.23 -1.32 23.21
CA ALA A 156 -30.28 -0.33 23.40
C ALA A 156 -29.74 1.08 23.73
N PRO A 157 -28.77 1.27 24.64
CA PRO A 157 -28.22 2.61 24.91
C PRO A 157 -27.54 3.24 23.69
N LEU A 158 -26.87 2.41 22.85
CA LEU A 158 -26.23 2.87 21.61
C LEU A 158 -27.28 3.24 20.56
N ALA A 159 -28.33 2.43 20.41
CA ALA A 159 -29.44 2.70 19.50
C ALA A 159 -30.19 4.00 19.89
N ASP A 160 -30.48 4.18 21.17
CA ASP A 160 -31.13 5.37 21.70
C ASP A 160 -30.28 6.65 21.45
N TYR A 161 -29.00 6.60 21.77
CA TYR A 161 -28.09 7.74 21.54
C TYR A 161 -27.99 8.08 20.05
N LEU A 162 -27.83 7.10 19.18
CA LEU A 162 -27.73 7.27 17.74
C LEU A 162 -29.12 7.46 17.07
N ALA A 163 -30.21 7.35 17.81
CA ALA A 163 -31.59 7.45 17.35
C ALA A 163 -31.96 6.46 16.21
N LEU A 164 -31.31 5.28 16.17
CA LEU A 164 -31.49 4.31 15.06
C LEU A 164 -32.84 3.58 15.10
N ASP A 165 -33.53 3.57 16.24
CA ASP A 165 -34.87 2.96 16.36
C ASP A 165 -36.00 3.90 15.88
N GLN A 166 -35.64 5.11 15.42
CA GLN A 166 -36.60 6.08 14.88
C GLN A 166 -36.79 5.85 13.37
N SER A 167 -38.02 6.01 12.90
CA SER A 167 -38.34 5.91 11.46
C SER A 167 -37.57 6.98 10.67
N GLN A 168 -36.98 6.59 9.54
CA GLN A 168 -36.19 7.44 8.65
C GLN A 168 -34.79 7.85 9.17
N GLN A 169 -34.28 7.20 10.19
CA GLN A 169 -32.88 7.34 10.60
C GLN A 169 -32.03 6.20 10.02
N GLN A 170 -30.82 6.56 9.64
CA GLN A 170 -29.81 5.62 9.15
C GLN A 170 -28.43 5.99 9.69
N ALA A 171 -27.50 5.04 9.68
CA ALA A 171 -26.13 5.29 10.10
C ALA A 171 -25.14 4.79 9.06
N GLN A 172 -23.94 5.35 9.11
CA GLN A 172 -22.76 4.91 8.40
C GLN A 172 -21.55 4.86 9.35
N ILE A 173 -20.56 4.09 8.97
CA ILE A 173 -19.28 3.99 9.69
C ILE A 173 -18.20 4.64 8.85
N LEU A 174 -17.53 5.63 9.40
CA LEU A 174 -16.29 6.18 8.89
C LEU A 174 -15.14 5.44 9.58
N THR A 175 -14.29 4.76 8.83
CA THR A 175 -13.07 4.13 9.37
C THR A 175 -11.83 4.74 8.74
N THR A 176 -10.67 4.57 9.40
CA THR A 176 -9.39 5.05 8.91
C THR A 176 -8.28 4.05 9.25
N ASN A 177 -7.23 4.03 8.41
CA ASN A 177 -5.95 3.39 8.68
C ASN A 177 -4.98 4.30 9.46
N PHE A 178 -5.41 5.49 9.82
CA PHE A 178 -4.60 6.53 10.43
C PHE A 178 -4.38 6.26 11.94
N SER A 179 -3.14 5.94 12.33
CA SER A 179 -2.80 5.59 13.70
C SER A 179 -2.90 6.76 14.69
N GLY A 180 -2.83 7.99 14.19
CA GLY A 180 -2.94 9.23 14.95
C GLY A 180 -4.35 9.79 15.11
N PHE A 181 -5.41 9.03 14.83
CA PHE A 181 -6.79 9.54 14.79
C PHE A 181 -7.21 10.35 16.03
N ARG A 182 -6.97 9.82 17.24
CA ARG A 182 -7.29 10.52 18.50
C ARG A 182 -6.28 11.60 18.89
N ALA A 183 -5.04 11.52 18.42
CA ALA A 183 -3.99 12.49 18.70
C ALA A 183 -3.98 13.68 17.73
N ASN A 184 -4.84 13.65 16.71
CA ASN A 184 -4.96 14.73 15.74
C ASN A 184 -6.07 15.70 16.15
N ASP A 185 -5.70 16.71 16.93
CA ASP A 185 -6.64 17.74 17.43
C ASP A 185 -7.38 18.45 16.29
N GLN A 186 -6.74 18.65 15.14
CA GLN A 186 -7.36 19.29 13.99
C GLN A 186 -8.47 18.42 13.39
N LEU A 187 -8.23 17.11 13.27
CA LEU A 187 -9.25 16.17 12.80
C LEU A 187 -10.43 16.09 13.75
N LEU A 188 -10.17 15.94 15.06
CA LEU A 188 -11.21 15.89 16.06
C LEU A 188 -12.02 17.19 16.09
N HIS A 189 -11.36 18.35 15.99
CA HIS A 189 -12.02 19.64 15.91
C HIS A 189 -12.91 19.75 14.67
N ALA A 190 -12.39 19.40 13.50
CA ALA A 190 -13.14 19.45 12.24
C ALA A 190 -14.35 18.50 12.23
N LEU A 191 -14.22 17.29 12.79
CA LEU A 191 -15.34 16.36 12.91
C LEU A 191 -16.36 16.83 13.95
N THR A 192 -15.92 17.55 14.99
CA THR A 192 -16.82 18.19 15.97
C THR A 192 -17.57 19.35 15.32
N GLU A 193 -16.90 20.22 14.56
CA GLU A 193 -17.54 21.29 13.78
C GLU A 193 -18.53 20.72 12.75
N PHE A 194 -18.15 19.64 12.06
CA PHE A 194 -19.05 18.93 11.15
C PHE A 194 -20.35 18.51 11.87
N THR A 195 -20.24 17.90 13.04
CA THR A 195 -21.40 17.47 13.83
C THR A 195 -22.23 18.67 14.31
N GLN A 196 -21.58 19.73 14.79
CA GLN A 196 -22.27 20.94 15.29
C GLN A 196 -22.97 21.73 14.18
N SER A 197 -22.44 21.71 12.95
CA SER A 197 -23.06 22.38 11.81
C SER A 197 -24.34 21.69 11.33
N GLN A 198 -24.55 20.43 11.72
CA GLN A 198 -25.70 19.61 11.31
C GLN A 198 -26.42 19.03 12.55
N PRO A 199 -27.33 19.75 13.18
CA PRO A 199 -27.97 19.33 14.44
C PRO A 199 -28.72 18.00 14.41
N GLN A 200 -29.10 17.55 13.21
CA GLN A 200 -29.73 16.24 12.97
C GLN A 200 -28.75 15.07 12.87
N VAL A 201 -27.45 15.36 12.80
CA VAL A 201 -26.39 14.33 12.71
C VAL A 201 -25.88 14.06 14.11
N LYS A 202 -25.86 12.78 14.49
CA LYS A 202 -25.25 12.31 15.74
C LYS A 202 -24.02 11.49 15.42
N THR A 203 -22.98 11.62 16.22
CA THR A 203 -21.71 10.94 16.01
C THR A 203 -21.24 10.28 17.29
N LEU A 204 -20.59 9.12 17.16
CA LEU A 204 -19.95 8.42 18.27
C LEU A 204 -18.60 7.88 17.82
N PHE A 205 -17.54 8.32 18.48
CA PHE A 205 -16.17 7.88 18.18
C PHE A 205 -15.92 6.48 18.71
N PHE A 206 -15.10 5.71 17.98
CA PHE A 206 -14.59 4.43 18.43
C PHE A 206 -13.11 4.27 18.14
N GLN A 207 -12.45 3.41 18.91
CA GLN A 207 -11.08 2.99 18.69
C GLN A 207 -10.89 1.60 19.27
N THR A 208 -10.85 0.58 18.40
CA THR A 208 -10.70 -0.82 18.80
C THR A 208 -9.23 -1.27 18.86
N SER A 209 -8.33 -0.57 18.16
CA SER A 209 -6.88 -0.77 18.17
C SER A 209 -6.17 0.52 17.78
N ASN A 210 -4.83 0.52 17.78
CA ASN A 210 -4.05 1.70 17.36
C ASN A 210 -4.30 2.14 15.90
N LYS A 211 -4.81 1.22 15.05
CA LYS A 211 -5.08 1.48 13.63
C LYS A 211 -6.56 1.39 13.26
N ASP A 212 -7.38 0.85 14.14
CA ASP A 212 -8.81 0.69 13.88
C ASP A 212 -9.57 1.73 14.70
N ALA A 213 -9.72 2.90 14.15
CA ALA A 213 -10.45 4.00 14.74
C ALA A 213 -11.43 4.60 13.73
N GLY A 214 -12.44 5.30 14.22
CA GLY A 214 -13.41 5.91 13.35
C GLY A 214 -14.57 6.57 14.07
N LEU A 215 -15.66 6.73 13.34
CA LEU A 215 -16.85 7.42 13.75
C LEU A 215 -18.09 6.67 13.26
N VAL A 216 -19.03 6.39 14.15
CA VAL A 216 -20.39 6.02 13.76
C VAL A 216 -21.17 7.32 13.61
N ILE A 217 -21.80 7.51 12.46
CA ILE A 217 -22.53 8.73 12.08
C ILE A 217 -23.97 8.35 11.82
N SER A 218 -24.90 8.89 12.59
CA SER A 218 -26.34 8.68 12.40
C SER A 218 -27.01 9.97 11.94
N TYR A 219 -27.92 9.85 10.97
CA TYR A 219 -28.56 10.99 10.31
C TYR A 219 -29.88 10.60 9.64
N PRO A 220 -30.80 11.56 9.39
CA PRO A 220 -32.05 11.32 8.65
C PRO A 220 -31.79 10.88 7.20
N GLU A 221 -32.60 9.96 6.71
CA GLU A 221 -32.58 9.55 5.30
C GLU A 221 -32.67 10.75 4.35
N GLY A 222 -31.85 10.78 3.30
CA GLY A 222 -31.77 11.90 2.36
C GLY A 222 -30.73 12.97 2.71
N THR A 223 -30.04 12.88 3.86
CA THR A 223 -28.91 13.77 4.21
C THR A 223 -27.66 13.35 3.43
N ASP A 224 -27.00 14.29 2.74
CA ASP A 224 -25.73 14.04 2.05
C ASP A 224 -24.53 14.20 3.01
N VAL A 225 -24.29 13.15 3.78
CA VAL A 225 -23.15 13.08 4.72
C VAL A 225 -21.83 12.92 3.98
N TYR A 226 -21.82 12.24 2.85
CA TYR A 226 -20.59 11.96 2.09
C TYR A 226 -19.92 13.25 1.60
N SER A 227 -20.66 14.13 0.91
CA SER A 227 -20.10 15.38 0.37
C SER A 227 -19.60 16.29 1.49
N SER A 228 -20.32 16.38 2.60
CA SER A 228 -19.93 17.20 3.76
C SER A 228 -18.66 16.66 4.44
N LEU A 229 -18.56 15.34 4.63
CA LEU A 229 -17.34 14.71 5.17
C LEU A 229 -16.15 14.87 4.23
N LYS A 230 -16.37 14.71 2.94
CA LYS A 230 -15.33 14.85 1.92
C LYS A 230 -14.73 16.25 1.96
N GLU A 231 -15.56 17.30 1.97
CA GLU A 231 -15.12 18.67 2.07
C GLU A 231 -14.32 18.91 3.37
N THR A 232 -14.83 18.42 4.51
CA THR A 232 -14.18 18.54 5.81
C THR A 232 -12.79 17.88 5.81
N LEU A 233 -12.67 16.66 5.27
CA LEU A 233 -11.42 15.93 5.27
C LEU A 233 -10.41 16.46 4.24
N GLU A 234 -10.84 17.01 3.11
CA GLU A 234 -9.98 17.61 2.09
C GLU A 234 -9.33 18.92 2.56
N GLN A 235 -9.98 19.68 3.45
CA GLN A 235 -9.44 20.90 4.02
C GLN A 235 -8.32 20.65 5.05
N LEU A 236 -8.23 19.44 5.61
CA LEU A 236 -7.26 19.09 6.62
C LEU A 236 -5.90 18.77 6.03
N ARG A 237 -4.84 19.22 6.70
CA ARG A 237 -3.47 18.81 6.43
C ARG A 237 -3.06 17.73 7.44
N PHE A 238 -2.88 16.52 6.98
CA PHE A 238 -2.40 15.44 7.81
C PHE A 238 -0.87 15.39 7.79
N THR A 239 -0.29 15.05 8.94
CA THR A 239 1.15 14.77 9.06
C THR A 239 1.52 13.45 8.37
N GLU A 240 0.56 12.52 8.29
CA GLU A 240 0.69 11.25 7.57
C GLU A 240 0.11 11.43 6.15
N PRO A 241 0.95 11.35 5.11
CA PRO A 241 0.50 11.57 3.74
C PRO A 241 -0.46 10.48 3.24
N ASP A 242 -0.43 9.30 3.85
CA ASP A 242 -1.23 8.11 3.54
C ASP A 242 -2.53 7.99 4.37
N ALA A 243 -2.92 9.06 5.07
CA ALA A 243 -4.21 9.11 5.78
C ALA A 243 -5.37 8.84 4.81
N PHE A 244 -6.08 7.73 5.02
CA PHE A 244 -7.13 7.22 4.17
C PHE A 244 -8.37 6.88 4.99
N PHE A 245 -9.52 7.31 4.51
CA PHE A 245 -10.80 7.12 5.16
C PHE A 245 -11.76 6.35 4.26
N THR A 246 -12.55 5.49 4.85
CA THR A 246 -13.59 4.76 4.13
C THR A 246 -14.93 4.92 4.84
N LEU A 247 -16.00 5.07 4.05
CA LEU A 247 -17.35 5.25 4.54
C LEU A 247 -18.22 4.07 4.13
N SER A 248 -18.87 3.41 5.10
CA SER A 248 -19.73 2.25 4.85
C SER A 248 -20.97 2.61 4.02
N VAL A 249 -21.63 1.59 3.48
CA VAL A 249 -23.02 1.75 3.03
C VAL A 249 -23.92 2.09 4.23
N PRO A 250 -25.02 2.85 4.03
CA PRO A 250 -25.97 3.16 5.09
C PRO A 250 -26.67 1.90 5.62
N PHE A 251 -26.94 1.88 6.93
CA PHE A 251 -27.72 0.84 7.60
C PHE A 251 -28.71 1.50 8.59
N GLN A 252 -29.78 0.77 8.96
CA GLN A 252 -30.89 1.33 9.75
C GLN A 252 -30.99 0.73 11.15
N LYS A 253 -30.35 -0.42 11.42
CA LYS A 253 -30.47 -1.14 12.69
C LYS A 253 -29.11 -1.27 13.37
N ILE A 254 -29.09 -1.05 14.67
CA ILE A 254 -27.86 -1.12 15.47
C ILE A 254 -27.20 -2.50 15.41
N GLU A 255 -27.97 -3.58 15.25
CA GLU A 255 -27.45 -4.94 15.16
C GLU A 255 -26.56 -5.14 13.91
N GLN A 256 -26.78 -4.34 12.87
CA GLN A 256 -26.01 -4.40 11.61
C GLN A 256 -24.63 -3.73 11.76
N LEU A 257 -24.42 -2.93 12.80
CA LEU A 257 -23.20 -2.13 12.98
C LEU A 257 -21.92 -2.95 12.92
N ARG A 258 -21.87 -4.08 13.62
CA ARG A 258 -20.67 -4.94 13.65
C ARG A 258 -20.38 -5.56 12.28
N ASP A 259 -21.40 -6.04 11.59
CA ASP A 259 -21.25 -6.67 10.28
C ASP A 259 -20.75 -5.66 9.24
N HIS A 260 -21.30 -4.42 9.27
CA HIS A 260 -20.82 -3.32 8.42
C HIS A 260 -19.38 -2.92 8.75
N PHE A 261 -19.01 -2.86 10.03
CA PHE A 261 -17.65 -2.55 10.45
C PHE A 261 -16.66 -3.62 9.97
N VAL A 262 -16.95 -4.90 10.18
CA VAL A 262 -16.09 -6.02 9.76
C VAL A 262 -15.94 -6.05 8.24
N THR A 263 -17.05 -5.86 7.52
CA THR A 263 -17.06 -5.83 6.05
C THR A 263 -16.23 -4.67 5.51
N LEU A 264 -16.47 -3.47 6.04
CA LEU A 264 -15.75 -2.26 5.63
C LEU A 264 -14.25 -2.39 5.91
N LYS A 265 -13.88 -2.89 7.08
CA LYS A 265 -12.48 -3.12 7.47
C LYS A 265 -11.79 -4.12 6.53
N ALA A 266 -12.46 -5.24 6.21
CA ALA A 266 -11.90 -6.23 5.29
C ALA A 266 -11.70 -5.67 3.88
N LYS A 267 -12.66 -4.89 3.37
CA LYS A 267 -12.56 -4.24 2.05
C LYS A 267 -11.54 -3.11 2.02
N SER A 268 -11.39 -2.32 3.09
CA SER A 268 -10.50 -1.15 3.13
C SER A 268 -9.03 -1.49 3.24
N GLN A 269 -8.70 -2.73 3.60
CA GLN A 269 -7.32 -3.16 3.81
C GLN A 269 -6.48 -3.00 2.51
N GLY A 270 -5.40 -2.23 2.58
CA GLY A 270 -4.50 -1.98 1.44
C GLY A 270 -5.06 -1.06 0.35
N GLN A 271 -6.32 -0.64 0.42
CA GLN A 271 -6.96 0.17 -0.62
C GLN A 271 -6.32 1.55 -0.80
N SER A 272 -5.74 2.14 0.25
CA SER A 272 -5.03 3.43 0.16
C SER A 272 -3.96 3.45 -0.93
N PHE A 273 -3.41 2.30 -1.28
CA PHE A 273 -2.42 2.15 -2.35
C PHE A 273 -2.94 2.61 -3.72
N PHE A 274 -4.24 2.48 -3.97
CA PHE A 274 -4.88 2.81 -5.25
C PHE A 274 -5.45 4.24 -5.30
N TYR A 275 -5.54 4.94 -4.16
CA TYR A 275 -6.24 6.22 -4.03
C TYR A 275 -5.32 7.35 -3.56
N LYS A 276 -4.27 7.68 -4.32
CA LYS A 276 -3.27 8.70 -3.96
C LYS A 276 -3.86 10.10 -3.72
N ARG A 277 -4.92 10.45 -4.44
CA ARG A 277 -5.51 11.80 -4.40
C ARG A 277 -6.85 11.87 -3.69
N GLN A 278 -7.44 10.74 -3.35
CA GLN A 278 -8.77 10.66 -2.75
C GLN A 278 -8.65 10.14 -1.34
N ARG A 279 -8.96 10.99 -0.37
CA ARG A 279 -8.82 10.63 1.05
C ARG A 279 -10.03 9.91 1.62
N LEU A 280 -11.23 10.20 1.12
CA LEU A 280 -12.46 9.54 1.52
C LEU A 280 -13.02 8.73 0.35
N VAL A 281 -13.15 7.43 0.54
CA VAL A 281 -13.70 6.50 -0.46
C VAL A 281 -14.91 5.80 0.11
N PRO A 282 -16.09 5.86 -0.56
CA PRO A 282 -17.26 5.12 -0.13
C PRO A 282 -17.08 3.62 -0.40
N GLU A 283 -17.70 2.78 0.44
CA GLU A 283 -17.57 1.31 0.37
C GLU A 283 -17.90 0.74 -1.02
N GLN A 284 -18.83 1.37 -1.76
CA GLN A 284 -19.22 0.92 -3.10
C GLN A 284 -18.09 1.07 -4.14
N GLU A 285 -17.13 1.96 -3.91
CA GLU A 285 -15.97 2.16 -4.77
C GLU A 285 -14.80 1.26 -4.39
N LEU A 286 -14.84 0.61 -3.21
CA LEU A 286 -13.84 -0.36 -2.81
C LEU A 286 -14.04 -1.67 -3.58
N PHE A 287 -12.95 -2.28 -3.99
CA PHE A 287 -12.96 -3.54 -4.74
C PHE A 287 -12.37 -4.68 -3.91
N LEU A 288 -12.71 -5.89 -4.29
CA LEU A 288 -12.04 -7.08 -3.74
C LEU A 288 -10.80 -7.37 -4.57
N TYR A 289 -9.73 -7.76 -3.90
CA TYR A 289 -8.52 -8.22 -4.59
C TYR A 289 -8.80 -9.52 -5.33
N ILE A 290 -8.28 -9.61 -6.56
CA ILE A 290 -8.33 -10.84 -7.33
C ILE A 290 -6.99 -11.58 -7.21
N GLU A 291 -7.09 -12.90 -7.21
CA GLU A 291 -5.90 -13.74 -7.39
C GLU A 291 -5.41 -13.53 -8.83
N SER A 292 -4.17 -13.10 -8.96
CA SER A 292 -3.54 -12.95 -10.28
C SER A 292 -2.85 -14.23 -10.70
N ASP A 293 -2.65 -14.38 -12.00
CA ASP A 293 -1.82 -15.44 -12.56
C ASP A 293 -0.39 -15.32 -12.01
N ARG A 294 0.23 -16.47 -11.77
CA ARG A 294 1.61 -16.52 -11.30
C ARG A 294 2.56 -16.13 -12.43
N PHE A 295 3.58 -15.34 -12.09
CA PHE A 295 4.69 -15.05 -13.00
C PHE A 295 5.30 -16.34 -13.55
N ASP A 296 5.49 -16.43 -14.86
CA ASP A 296 6.14 -17.58 -15.50
C ASP A 296 7.66 -17.58 -15.22
N THR A 297 7.98 -17.91 -13.98
CA THR A 297 9.36 -17.96 -13.49
C THR A 297 10.24 -18.86 -14.33
N LYS A 298 9.69 -19.97 -14.92
CA LYS A 298 10.49 -20.91 -15.73
C LYS A 298 10.96 -20.27 -17.02
N LYS A 299 10.05 -19.60 -17.74
CA LYS A 299 10.42 -18.90 -18.98
C LYS A 299 11.32 -17.71 -18.71
N PHE A 300 11.09 -16.99 -17.60
CA PHE A 300 11.96 -15.90 -17.17
C PHE A 300 13.38 -16.35 -16.85
N LEU A 301 13.55 -17.37 -15.99
CA LEU A 301 14.87 -17.90 -15.65
C LEU A 301 15.60 -18.45 -16.87
N ARG A 302 14.88 -19.08 -17.79
CA ARG A 302 15.49 -19.56 -19.04
C ARG A 302 16.05 -18.39 -19.86
N ALA A 303 15.31 -17.30 -20.00
CA ALA A 303 15.79 -16.11 -20.69
C ALA A 303 17.08 -15.55 -20.05
N LEU A 304 17.13 -15.52 -18.70
CA LEU A 304 18.32 -15.07 -17.97
C LEU A 304 19.53 -16.01 -18.13
N LEU A 305 19.30 -17.34 -18.15
CA LEU A 305 20.35 -18.32 -18.36
C LEU A 305 20.92 -18.26 -19.78
N ASP A 306 20.08 -17.95 -20.76
CA ASP A 306 20.46 -17.74 -22.14
C ASP A 306 21.09 -16.34 -22.40
N ASN A 307 21.35 -15.57 -21.34
CA ASN A 307 21.83 -14.17 -21.35
C ASN A 307 20.92 -13.21 -22.15
N ASN A 308 19.66 -13.61 -22.38
CA ASN A 308 18.68 -12.78 -23.07
C ASN A 308 17.92 -11.88 -22.07
N PHE A 309 18.65 -10.92 -21.51
CA PHE A 309 18.13 -10.01 -20.47
C PHE A 309 16.99 -9.14 -20.97
N LEU A 310 17.01 -8.73 -22.24
CA LEU A 310 15.94 -7.92 -22.83
C LEU A 310 14.61 -8.67 -22.88
N LEU A 311 14.63 -9.97 -23.23
CA LEU A 311 13.44 -10.83 -23.17
C LEU A 311 12.95 -10.99 -21.71
N GLY A 312 13.88 -11.13 -20.76
CA GLY A 312 13.56 -11.17 -19.34
C GLY A 312 12.83 -9.91 -18.88
N ILE A 313 13.30 -8.73 -19.28
CA ILE A 313 12.70 -7.43 -19.00
C ILE A 313 11.31 -7.29 -19.62
N THR A 314 11.15 -7.67 -20.91
CA THR A 314 9.83 -7.63 -21.57
C THR A 314 8.79 -8.47 -20.83
N ARG A 315 9.16 -9.65 -20.34
CA ARG A 315 8.25 -10.49 -19.53
C ARG A 315 7.87 -9.86 -18.20
N ILE A 316 8.79 -9.13 -17.59
CA ILE A 316 8.52 -8.37 -16.36
C ILE A 316 7.48 -7.26 -16.65
N GLU A 317 7.68 -6.50 -17.73
CA GLU A 317 6.76 -5.43 -18.13
C GLU A 317 5.35 -5.95 -18.43
N GLU A 318 5.24 -7.00 -19.23
CA GLU A 318 3.96 -7.64 -19.55
C GLU A 318 3.24 -8.08 -18.28
N TYR A 319 3.94 -8.79 -17.41
CA TYR A 319 3.36 -9.28 -16.15
C TYR A 319 2.87 -8.17 -15.23
N PHE A 320 3.68 -7.14 -14.99
CA PHE A 320 3.27 -6.05 -14.11
C PHE A 320 2.22 -5.13 -14.73
N ASN A 321 2.21 -4.95 -16.04
CA ASN A 321 1.13 -4.23 -16.71
C ASN A 321 -0.23 -4.92 -16.50
N ASP A 322 -0.28 -6.24 -16.63
CA ASP A 322 -1.49 -7.02 -16.37
C ASP A 322 -1.90 -6.96 -14.90
N MET A 323 -0.94 -7.05 -13.97
CA MET A 323 -1.22 -6.99 -12.54
C MET A 323 -1.70 -5.61 -12.07
N ILE A 324 -1.12 -4.53 -12.60
CA ILE A 324 -1.50 -3.15 -12.27
C ILE A 324 -2.97 -2.88 -12.68
N LEU A 325 -3.39 -3.45 -13.79
CA LEU A 325 -4.77 -3.35 -14.29
C LEU A 325 -5.77 -4.25 -13.52
N SER A 326 -5.27 -5.18 -12.73
CA SER A 326 -6.06 -6.28 -12.16
C SER A 326 -6.17 -6.19 -10.64
N ASN A 327 -6.43 -5.07 -10.02
CA ASN A 327 -6.76 -4.92 -8.58
C ASN A 327 -6.13 -6.00 -7.65
N VAL A 328 -4.83 -6.24 -7.78
CA VAL A 328 -4.08 -7.25 -7.02
C VAL A 328 -3.65 -6.67 -5.67
N ASP A 329 -3.55 -7.52 -4.64
CA ASP A 329 -3.10 -7.10 -3.31
C ASP A 329 -1.74 -6.37 -3.35
N PRO A 330 -1.61 -5.17 -2.78
CA PRO A 330 -0.38 -4.38 -2.83
C PRO A 330 0.83 -5.07 -2.20
N THR A 331 0.62 -5.88 -1.17
CA THR A 331 1.69 -6.63 -0.51
C THR A 331 2.23 -7.69 -1.45
N PHE A 332 1.32 -8.39 -2.15
CA PHE A 332 1.69 -9.37 -3.16
C PHE A 332 2.42 -8.73 -4.34
N LEU A 333 1.93 -7.58 -4.85
CA LEU A 333 2.59 -6.80 -5.91
C LEU A 333 4.05 -6.46 -5.56
N LYS A 334 4.26 -5.89 -4.37
CA LYS A 334 5.59 -5.50 -3.90
C LYS A 334 6.51 -6.70 -3.67
N GLN A 335 5.99 -7.81 -3.15
CA GLN A 335 6.75 -9.05 -2.96
C GLN A 335 7.19 -9.66 -4.28
N GLN A 336 6.27 -9.71 -5.27
CA GLN A 336 6.60 -10.20 -6.61
C GLN A 336 7.67 -9.31 -7.27
N ALA A 337 7.51 -7.99 -7.22
CA ALA A 337 8.50 -7.06 -7.76
C ALA A 337 9.87 -7.24 -7.08
N SER A 338 9.91 -7.31 -5.76
CA SER A 338 11.16 -7.55 -5.01
C SER A 338 11.86 -8.82 -5.45
N SER A 339 11.13 -9.94 -5.55
CA SER A 339 11.69 -11.24 -5.93
C SER A 339 12.21 -11.28 -7.37
N ILE A 340 11.41 -10.74 -8.30
CA ILE A 340 11.72 -10.75 -9.73
C ILE A 340 12.93 -9.85 -10.03
N PHE A 341 12.92 -8.61 -9.51
CA PHE A 341 14.02 -7.67 -9.72
C PHE A 341 15.30 -8.08 -8.99
N TYR A 342 15.19 -8.68 -7.80
CA TYR A 342 16.34 -9.27 -7.13
C TYR A 342 17.01 -10.34 -8.01
N THR A 343 16.21 -11.23 -8.60
CA THR A 343 16.71 -12.31 -9.47
C THR A 343 17.37 -11.75 -10.74
N LEU A 344 16.71 -10.80 -11.42
CA LEU A 344 17.26 -10.16 -12.62
C LEU A 344 18.58 -9.44 -12.33
N LEU A 345 18.59 -8.57 -11.31
CA LEU A 345 19.74 -7.74 -10.99
C LEU A 345 20.92 -8.56 -10.44
N SER A 346 20.64 -9.64 -9.68
CA SER A 346 21.70 -10.57 -9.26
C SER A 346 22.33 -11.29 -10.43
N ARG A 347 21.54 -11.71 -11.42
CA ARG A 347 22.07 -12.34 -12.63
C ARG A 347 22.88 -11.36 -13.50
N LEU A 348 22.44 -10.12 -13.58
CA LEU A 348 23.19 -9.05 -14.26
C LEU A 348 24.52 -8.72 -13.56
N GLU A 349 24.55 -8.74 -12.22
CA GLU A 349 25.80 -8.61 -11.45
C GLU A 349 26.80 -9.72 -11.74
N GLU A 350 26.32 -10.97 -11.82
CA GLU A 350 27.16 -12.13 -12.14
C GLU A 350 27.73 -12.04 -13.55
N GLU A 351 26.92 -11.65 -14.54
CA GLU A 351 27.32 -11.56 -15.95
C GLU A 351 28.23 -10.36 -16.22
N PHE A 352 28.01 -9.23 -15.53
CA PHE A 352 28.75 -8.00 -15.72
C PHE A 352 29.44 -7.53 -14.43
N PRO A 353 30.43 -8.28 -13.90
CA PRO A 353 31.06 -7.99 -12.61
C PRO A 353 31.84 -6.65 -12.60
N THR A 354 32.17 -6.11 -13.75
CA THR A 354 32.83 -4.81 -13.90
C THR A 354 31.87 -3.63 -13.91
N ALA A 355 30.57 -3.87 -13.86
CA ALA A 355 29.52 -2.85 -13.88
C ALA A 355 28.88 -2.67 -12.48
N PRO A 356 29.46 -1.84 -11.59
CA PRO A 356 28.98 -1.68 -10.21
C PRO A 356 27.58 -1.06 -10.12
N ARG A 357 27.03 -0.57 -11.24
CA ARG A 357 25.71 0.03 -11.29
C ARG A 357 24.60 -0.98 -10.94
N PHE A 358 24.72 -2.24 -11.38
CA PHE A 358 23.70 -3.25 -11.11
C PHE A 358 23.58 -3.58 -9.62
N SER A 359 24.69 -3.71 -8.89
CA SER A 359 24.67 -3.88 -7.42
C SER A 359 24.01 -2.72 -6.72
N ARG A 360 24.36 -1.50 -7.13
CA ARG A 360 23.76 -0.30 -6.55
C ARG A 360 22.27 -0.22 -6.86
N LEU A 361 21.87 -0.44 -8.10
CA LEU A 361 20.47 -0.43 -8.53
C LEU A 361 19.63 -1.48 -7.78
N LYS A 362 20.20 -2.68 -7.54
CA LYS A 362 19.56 -3.71 -6.73
C LYS A 362 19.26 -3.23 -5.31
N ALA A 363 20.24 -2.61 -4.64
CA ALA A 363 20.07 -2.09 -3.30
C ALA A 363 19.07 -0.92 -3.26
N GLU A 364 19.18 0.02 -4.21
CA GLU A 364 18.27 1.17 -4.38
C GLU A 364 16.83 0.70 -4.59
N PHE A 365 16.59 -0.24 -5.50
CA PHE A 365 15.27 -0.77 -5.79
C PHE A 365 14.65 -1.49 -4.58
N LEU A 366 15.40 -2.41 -3.94
CA LEU A 366 14.89 -3.16 -2.78
C LEU A 366 14.57 -2.27 -1.59
N HIS A 367 15.34 -1.20 -1.40
CA HIS A 367 15.03 -0.19 -0.40
C HIS A 367 13.78 0.62 -0.81
N ALA A 368 13.71 1.13 -2.02
CA ALA A 368 12.63 1.98 -2.50
C ALA A 368 11.27 1.25 -2.49
N ILE A 369 11.22 -0.01 -2.96
CA ILE A 369 9.97 -0.78 -3.06
C ILE A 369 9.29 -0.98 -1.70
N GLY A 370 10.06 -1.06 -0.63
CA GLY A 370 9.54 -1.15 0.75
C GLY A 370 8.82 0.12 1.22
N HIS A 371 9.16 1.28 0.64
CA HIS A 371 8.65 2.60 1.02
C HIS A 371 7.58 3.13 0.04
N VAL A 372 7.31 2.43 -1.04
CA VAL A 372 6.25 2.81 -1.99
C VAL A 372 4.89 2.80 -1.29
N GLN A 373 4.17 3.90 -1.39
CA GLN A 373 2.85 4.05 -0.75
C GLN A 373 1.69 3.94 -1.74
N TYR A 374 1.90 4.31 -3.00
CA TYR A 374 0.84 4.38 -4.00
C TYR A 374 1.19 3.60 -5.27
N LEU A 375 0.16 3.18 -6.01
CA LEU A 375 0.29 2.46 -7.27
C LEU A 375 1.06 3.27 -8.34
N GLU A 376 0.85 4.58 -8.40
CA GLU A 376 1.59 5.46 -9.32
C GLU A 376 3.09 5.40 -9.01
N ASP A 377 3.48 5.55 -7.72
CA ASP A 377 4.88 5.51 -7.30
C ASP A 377 5.50 4.12 -7.53
N PHE A 378 4.69 3.06 -7.40
CA PHE A 378 5.09 1.69 -7.72
C PHE A 378 5.40 1.56 -9.22
N SER A 379 4.51 2.03 -10.07
CA SER A 379 4.68 1.99 -11.52
C SER A 379 5.89 2.79 -11.98
N ASP A 380 6.06 4.01 -11.44
CA ASP A 380 7.19 4.88 -11.74
C ASP A 380 8.53 4.24 -11.33
N LEU A 381 8.58 3.59 -10.16
CA LEU A 381 9.77 2.87 -9.70
C LEU A 381 10.13 1.71 -10.61
N LEU A 382 9.15 0.91 -11.04
CA LEU A 382 9.38 -0.20 -11.97
C LEU A 382 9.93 0.30 -13.31
N LEU A 383 9.27 1.30 -13.90
CA LEU A 383 9.66 1.86 -15.20
C LEU A 383 11.07 2.47 -15.14
N ALA A 384 11.35 3.31 -14.14
CA ALA A 384 12.66 3.93 -13.97
C ALA A 384 13.77 2.88 -13.80
N THR A 385 13.51 1.79 -13.05
CA THR A 385 14.48 0.72 -12.85
C THR A 385 14.72 -0.05 -14.14
N ILE A 386 13.67 -0.36 -14.90
CA ILE A 386 13.77 -1.03 -16.19
C ILE A 386 14.56 -0.19 -17.19
N ASP A 387 14.29 1.11 -17.25
CA ASP A 387 14.98 2.02 -18.18
C ASP A 387 16.48 2.14 -17.83
N ASP A 388 16.83 2.21 -16.54
CA ASP A 388 18.24 2.20 -16.11
C ASP A 388 18.95 0.88 -16.51
N ILE A 389 18.31 -0.27 -16.29
CA ILE A 389 18.85 -1.57 -16.71
C ILE A 389 19.09 -1.58 -18.22
N ARG A 390 18.13 -1.15 -19.02
CA ARG A 390 18.27 -1.08 -20.49
C ARG A 390 19.41 -0.17 -20.93
N GLN A 391 19.52 0.99 -20.32
CA GLN A 391 20.60 1.93 -20.61
C GLN A 391 21.99 1.33 -20.30
N GLN A 392 22.11 0.63 -19.16
CA GLN A 392 23.35 -0.05 -18.79
C GLN A 392 23.69 -1.19 -19.77
N LEU A 393 22.70 -2.02 -20.13
CA LEU A 393 22.91 -3.11 -21.09
C LEU A 393 23.35 -2.60 -22.45
N THR A 394 22.78 -1.50 -22.92
CA THR A 394 23.18 -0.84 -24.18
C THR A 394 24.64 -0.34 -24.11
N THR A 395 25.08 0.12 -22.94
CA THR A 395 26.45 0.62 -22.75
C THR A 395 27.48 -0.53 -22.65
N LEU A 396 27.11 -1.65 -22.01
CA LEU A 396 28.00 -2.79 -21.72
C LEU A 396 28.09 -3.79 -22.87
N SER A 397 27.01 -3.97 -23.59
CA SER A 397 26.92 -4.71 -24.83
C SER A 397 26.41 -3.73 -25.87
N PRO A 398 27.28 -2.97 -26.53
CA PRO A 398 26.83 -2.25 -27.69
C PRO A 398 26.42 -3.33 -28.70
N LEU A 399 25.15 -3.73 -28.70
CA LEU A 399 24.50 -4.14 -29.93
C LEU A 399 24.77 -2.95 -30.83
N ASP A 400 25.64 -3.14 -31.83
CA ASP A 400 25.80 -2.10 -32.81
C ASP A 400 24.40 -1.79 -33.29
N GLU A 401 23.87 -0.62 -32.96
CA GLU A 401 22.49 -0.24 -33.35
C GLU A 401 22.34 -0.41 -34.86
N ASP A 402 23.45 -0.31 -35.56
CA ASP A 402 23.53 -0.54 -36.99
C ASP A 402 23.45 -2.05 -37.31
N ASP A 403 24.06 -2.95 -36.53
CA ASP A 403 23.92 -4.41 -36.68
C ASP A 403 22.49 -4.86 -36.36
N LEU A 404 21.84 -4.34 -35.32
CA LEU A 404 20.43 -4.62 -35.04
C LEU A 404 19.53 -4.11 -36.19
N LEU A 405 19.76 -2.89 -36.67
CA LEU A 405 19.02 -2.36 -37.81
C LEU A 405 19.19 -3.23 -39.05
N VAL A 406 20.43 -3.66 -39.35
CA VAL A 406 20.73 -4.54 -40.47
C VAL A 406 20.04 -5.90 -40.31
N ALA A 407 20.04 -6.48 -39.11
CA ALA A 407 19.36 -7.74 -38.83
C ALA A 407 17.84 -7.63 -39.04
N ILE A 408 17.23 -6.53 -38.55
CA ILE A 408 15.81 -6.27 -38.74
C ILE A 408 15.47 -6.04 -40.21
N GLN A 409 16.28 -5.27 -40.91
CA GLN A 409 16.08 -5.02 -42.35
C GLN A 409 16.18 -6.32 -43.16
N ARG A 410 17.15 -7.17 -42.84
CA ARG A 410 17.29 -8.47 -43.46
C ARG A 410 16.07 -9.37 -43.16
N PHE A 411 15.62 -9.42 -41.94
CA PHE A 411 14.42 -10.18 -41.58
C PHE A 411 13.18 -9.72 -42.38
N ILE A 412 13.00 -8.40 -42.54
CA ILE A 412 11.90 -7.84 -43.33
C ILE A 412 12.09 -8.23 -44.82
N GLN A 413 13.31 -8.18 -45.37
CA GLN A 413 13.61 -8.57 -46.74
C GLN A 413 13.35 -10.05 -46.98
N ASP A 414 13.60 -10.92 -46.00
CA ASP A 414 13.37 -12.34 -46.11
C ASP A 414 11.89 -12.75 -45.92
N ASN A 415 11.08 -11.90 -45.30
CA ASN A 415 9.71 -12.24 -44.93
C ASN A 415 8.63 -11.27 -45.45
N TYR A 416 8.99 -10.26 -46.30
CA TYR A 416 8.03 -9.22 -46.74
C TYR A 416 6.79 -9.76 -47.45
N THR A 417 6.84 -10.97 -47.98
CA THR A 417 5.70 -11.61 -48.65
C THR A 417 4.59 -12.05 -47.67
N LYS A 418 4.94 -12.24 -46.38
CA LYS A 418 4.01 -12.65 -45.33
C LYS A 418 3.31 -11.42 -44.69
N SER A 419 2.25 -11.66 -43.91
CA SER A 419 1.71 -10.62 -43.06
C SER A 419 2.71 -10.33 -41.92
N LEU A 420 3.43 -9.24 -42.04
CA LEU A 420 4.37 -8.78 -40.98
C LEU A 420 3.69 -7.74 -40.11
N SER A 421 3.69 -7.95 -38.81
CA SER A 421 3.31 -6.96 -37.81
C SER A 421 4.52 -6.54 -36.97
N LEU A 422 4.47 -5.31 -36.44
CA LEU A 422 5.49 -4.85 -35.51
C LEU A 422 5.54 -5.66 -34.22
N SER A 423 4.38 -6.22 -33.81
CA SER A 423 4.28 -7.12 -32.66
C SER A 423 5.05 -8.42 -32.88
N GLU A 424 4.86 -9.07 -34.04
CA GLU A 424 5.65 -10.28 -34.37
C GLU A 424 7.15 -9.99 -34.49
N LEU A 425 7.50 -8.81 -35.00
CA LEU A 425 8.91 -8.41 -35.08
C LEU A 425 9.49 -8.20 -33.68
N ALA A 426 8.72 -7.56 -32.79
CA ALA A 426 9.10 -7.35 -31.40
C ALA A 426 9.32 -8.67 -30.66
N GLU A 427 8.43 -9.64 -30.85
CA GLU A 427 8.59 -11.01 -30.32
C GLU A 427 9.85 -11.70 -30.89
N THR A 428 10.06 -11.62 -32.20
CA THR A 428 11.19 -12.28 -32.89
C THR A 428 12.54 -11.73 -32.41
N PHE A 429 12.63 -10.42 -32.22
CA PHE A 429 13.86 -9.76 -31.78
C PHE A 429 13.91 -9.53 -30.27
N HIS A 430 12.90 -9.99 -29.52
CA HIS A 430 12.81 -9.91 -28.07
C HIS A 430 12.85 -8.48 -27.51
N PHE A 431 12.19 -7.56 -28.21
CA PHE A 431 12.02 -6.17 -27.77
C PHE A 431 10.55 -5.88 -27.44
N SER A 432 10.31 -4.87 -26.62
CA SER A 432 8.94 -4.36 -26.47
C SER A 432 8.47 -3.66 -27.76
N TYR A 433 7.18 -3.72 -28.03
CA TYR A 433 6.54 -3.01 -29.14
C TYR A 433 6.91 -1.53 -29.14
N THR A 434 6.84 -0.88 -27.96
CA THR A 434 7.12 0.55 -27.80
C THR A 434 8.56 0.89 -28.14
N TYR A 435 9.53 0.11 -27.61
CA TYR A 435 10.94 0.30 -27.90
C TYR A 435 11.23 0.13 -29.41
N LEU A 436 10.78 -0.98 -30.00
CA LEU A 436 11.07 -1.28 -31.41
C LEU A 436 10.41 -0.28 -32.35
N SER A 437 9.20 0.21 -32.00
CA SER A 437 8.52 1.28 -32.73
C SER A 437 9.33 2.59 -32.72
N ALA A 438 9.79 3.00 -31.54
CA ALA A 438 10.61 4.21 -31.39
C ALA A 438 11.96 4.07 -32.10
N PHE A 439 12.65 2.95 -31.91
CA PHE A 439 13.94 2.63 -32.54
C PHE A 439 13.85 2.68 -34.08
N LEU A 440 12.89 1.94 -34.67
CA LEU A 440 12.73 1.92 -36.11
C LEU A 440 12.32 3.29 -36.68
N SER A 441 11.43 4.01 -36.00
CA SER A 441 11.04 5.35 -36.42
C SER A 441 12.22 6.32 -36.41
N ALA A 442 13.08 6.25 -35.39
CA ALA A 442 14.27 7.08 -35.27
C ALA A 442 15.33 6.76 -36.34
N LYS A 443 15.61 5.45 -36.57
CA LYS A 443 16.64 5.00 -37.50
C LYS A 443 16.21 5.02 -38.96
N LEU A 444 15.00 4.58 -39.28
CA LEU A 444 14.48 4.55 -40.66
C LEU A 444 13.84 5.87 -41.10
N LYS A 445 13.54 6.76 -40.15
CA LYS A 445 12.78 8.01 -40.34
C LYS A 445 11.42 7.80 -41.02
N MET A 446 10.83 6.64 -40.82
CA MET A 446 9.51 6.23 -41.27
C MET A 446 8.97 5.13 -40.36
N SER A 447 7.66 4.91 -40.38
CA SER A 447 7.04 3.82 -39.61
C SER A 447 7.43 2.45 -40.16
N PHE A 448 7.35 1.40 -39.31
CA PHE A 448 7.55 0.01 -39.72
C PHE A 448 6.66 -0.37 -40.93
N SER A 449 5.39 -0.03 -40.88
CA SER A 449 4.42 -0.33 -41.95
C SER A 449 4.79 0.37 -43.28
N GLU A 450 5.32 1.58 -43.21
CA GLU A 450 5.81 2.31 -44.39
C GLU A 450 7.08 1.65 -44.95
N TYR A 451 7.97 1.14 -44.09
CA TYR A 451 9.17 0.45 -44.53
C TYR A 451 8.86 -0.89 -45.22
N VAL A 452 7.95 -1.70 -44.64
CA VAL A 452 7.48 -2.94 -45.26
C VAL A 452 6.81 -2.66 -46.61
N LYS A 453 5.94 -1.63 -46.67
CA LYS A 453 5.31 -1.20 -47.92
C LYS A 453 6.34 -0.80 -48.99
N LYS A 454 7.35 -0.02 -48.60
CA LYS A 454 8.44 0.38 -49.51
C LYS A 454 9.18 -0.82 -50.04
N THR A 455 9.57 -1.77 -49.18
CA THR A 455 10.27 -3.02 -49.55
C THR A 455 9.47 -3.83 -50.59
N ARG A 456 8.16 -3.99 -50.37
CA ARG A 456 7.23 -4.66 -51.30
C ARG A 456 7.16 -3.96 -52.63
N LEU A 457 7.08 -2.64 -52.66
CA LEU A 457 7.01 -1.86 -53.87
C LEU A 457 8.31 -1.86 -54.65
N ASP A 458 9.45 -1.84 -53.97
CA ASP A 458 10.74 -1.91 -54.63
C ASP A 458 10.95 -3.29 -55.28
N LYS A 459 10.52 -4.38 -54.62
CA LYS A 459 10.48 -5.71 -55.23
C LYS A 459 9.49 -5.82 -56.40
N ALA A 460 8.34 -5.16 -56.30
CA ALA A 460 7.37 -5.10 -57.40
C ALA A 460 7.97 -4.41 -58.65
N LYS A 461 8.74 -3.31 -58.47
CA LYS A 461 9.43 -2.63 -59.57
C LYS A 461 10.48 -3.55 -60.25
N GLU A 462 11.25 -4.31 -59.47
CA GLU A 462 12.18 -5.28 -59.98
C GLU A 462 11.44 -6.35 -60.84
N LEU A 463 10.37 -6.97 -60.30
CA LEU A 463 9.61 -7.99 -61.00
C LEU A 463 8.92 -7.45 -62.27
N LEU A 464 8.44 -6.21 -62.23
CA LEU A 464 7.80 -5.54 -63.38
C LEU A 464 8.79 -5.34 -64.52
N THR A 465 10.07 -5.14 -64.24
CA THR A 465 11.13 -4.86 -65.26
C THR A 465 11.92 -6.08 -65.69
N GLN A 466 12.03 -7.10 -64.81
CA GLN A 466 12.93 -8.22 -64.99
C GLN A 466 12.22 -9.56 -65.19
N SER A 467 10.88 -9.61 -65.19
CA SER A 467 10.13 -10.85 -65.35
C SER A 467 8.91 -10.70 -66.30
N ASP A 468 8.45 -11.82 -66.81
CA ASP A 468 7.28 -11.94 -67.63
C ASP A 468 6.00 -12.20 -66.81
N LEU A 469 6.08 -12.19 -65.48
CA LEU A 469 4.97 -12.44 -64.58
C LEU A 469 3.79 -11.44 -64.86
N ASN A 470 2.59 -11.91 -64.84
CA ASN A 470 1.46 -11.03 -64.96
C ASN A 470 1.23 -10.20 -63.69
N LEU A 471 0.39 -9.18 -63.71
CA LEU A 471 0.22 -8.27 -62.57
C LEU A 471 -0.41 -8.96 -61.35
N SER A 472 -1.20 -10.01 -61.54
CA SER A 472 -1.75 -10.80 -60.42
C SER A 472 -0.67 -11.58 -59.72
N GLU A 473 0.15 -12.26 -60.52
CA GLU A 473 1.32 -13.01 -59.99
C GLU A 473 2.34 -12.11 -59.26
N ILE A 474 2.59 -10.91 -59.81
CA ILE A 474 3.45 -9.95 -59.14
C ILE A 474 2.85 -9.45 -57.81
N SER A 475 1.54 -9.14 -57.81
CA SER A 475 0.80 -8.72 -56.62
C SER A 475 0.96 -9.75 -55.49
N GLU A 476 0.73 -11.03 -55.82
CA GLU A 476 0.88 -12.15 -54.88
C GLU A 476 2.31 -12.37 -54.46
N ALA A 477 3.27 -12.36 -55.39
CA ALA A 477 4.69 -12.53 -55.14
C ALA A 477 5.28 -11.47 -54.21
N VAL A 478 4.69 -10.28 -54.15
CA VAL A 478 5.13 -9.22 -53.24
C VAL A 478 4.25 -9.08 -52.00
N GLY A 479 3.37 -10.04 -51.73
CA GLY A 479 2.60 -10.15 -50.48
C GLY A 479 1.31 -9.32 -50.43
N TYR A 480 0.69 -9.03 -51.58
CA TYR A 480 -0.65 -8.43 -51.63
C TYR A 480 -1.66 -9.46 -52.17
N SER A 481 -2.68 -9.75 -51.38
CA SER A 481 -3.77 -10.68 -51.77
C SER A 481 -4.78 -10.04 -52.73
N ASP A 482 -4.80 -8.73 -52.89
CA ASP A 482 -5.75 -7.96 -53.77
C ASP A 482 -4.94 -7.12 -54.75
N ILE A 483 -5.06 -7.47 -56.02
CA ILE A 483 -4.43 -6.77 -57.14
C ILE A 483 -4.91 -5.33 -57.31
N SER A 484 -6.19 -5.05 -56.98
CA SER A 484 -6.74 -3.70 -57.07
C SER A 484 -6.17 -2.80 -56.03
N TYR A 485 -5.98 -3.32 -54.79
CA TYR A 485 -5.31 -2.66 -53.69
C TYR A 485 -3.81 -2.41 -54.02
N PHE A 486 -3.11 -3.42 -54.47
CA PHE A 486 -1.75 -3.30 -54.97
C PHE A 486 -1.61 -2.20 -56.03
N SER A 487 -2.43 -2.23 -57.08
CA SER A 487 -2.34 -1.27 -58.17
C SER A 487 -2.60 0.18 -57.71
N ARG A 488 -3.46 0.35 -56.74
CA ARG A 488 -3.82 1.66 -56.15
C ARG A 488 -2.63 2.19 -55.32
N ILE A 489 -2.02 1.35 -54.46
CA ILE A 489 -0.83 1.71 -53.66
C ILE A 489 0.33 2.01 -54.60
N PHE A 490 0.64 1.15 -55.57
CA PHE A 490 1.71 1.36 -56.51
C PHE A 490 1.57 2.67 -57.28
N LYS A 491 0.34 2.94 -57.79
CA LYS A 491 0.06 4.26 -58.48
C LYS A 491 0.23 5.44 -57.54
N LYS A 492 -0.15 5.33 -56.31
CA LYS A 492 0.01 6.40 -55.29
C LYS A 492 1.48 6.72 -55.04
N GLU A 493 2.32 5.72 -54.90
CA GLU A 493 3.74 5.89 -54.57
C GLU A 493 4.62 6.16 -55.80
N CYS A 494 4.34 5.52 -56.92
CA CYS A 494 5.17 5.62 -58.14
C CYS A 494 4.60 6.62 -59.16
N GLN A 495 3.42 7.22 -58.87
CA GLN A 495 2.70 8.19 -59.73
C GLN A 495 2.24 7.62 -61.11
N VAL A 496 2.52 6.33 -61.36
CA VAL A 496 2.09 5.60 -62.55
C VAL A 496 1.54 4.22 -62.16
N THR A 497 0.65 3.67 -63.03
CA THR A 497 0.13 2.30 -62.79
C THR A 497 1.22 1.25 -63.03
N PRO A 498 1.14 0.06 -62.40
CA PRO A 498 2.13 -1.03 -62.59
C PRO A 498 2.31 -1.37 -64.10
N SER A 499 1.21 -1.49 -64.87
CA SER A 499 1.29 -1.74 -66.30
C SER A 499 2.01 -0.63 -67.09
N LYS A 500 1.76 0.63 -66.74
CA LYS A 500 2.47 1.75 -67.35
C LYS A 500 3.91 1.79 -66.95
N TYR A 501 4.23 1.47 -65.69
CA TYR A 501 5.62 1.37 -65.19
C TYR A 501 6.42 0.30 -65.96
N ARG A 502 5.83 -0.88 -66.16
CA ARG A 502 6.38 -1.97 -66.97
C ARG A 502 6.77 -1.50 -68.37
N ARG A 503 5.75 -0.90 -69.08
CA ARG A 503 5.93 -0.44 -70.47
C ARG A 503 7.00 0.65 -70.61
N LEU A 504 7.22 1.45 -69.60
CA LEU A 504 8.21 2.54 -69.61
C LEU A 504 9.64 2.06 -69.29
N ASN A 505 9.77 0.91 -68.58
CA ASN A 505 11.05 0.46 -68.02
C ASN A 505 11.44 -0.96 -68.46
N GLN A 506 10.60 -1.70 -69.20
CA GLN A 506 11.04 -2.90 -69.93
C GLN A 506 11.78 -2.45 -71.23
N LEU A 507 13.05 -2.80 -71.33
CA LEU A 507 13.89 -2.62 -72.48
C LEU A 507 13.52 -3.57 -73.60
#